data_4e8198a883e80d9bc73661b84441ed84
#
_entry.id   4e8198a883e80d9bc73661b84441ed84
#
_cell.length_a   1.000
_cell.length_b   1.000
_cell.length_c   1.000
_cell.angle_alpha   90.00
_cell.angle_beta   90.00
_cell.angle_gamma   90.00
#
_symmetry.space_group_name_H-M   'P 1'
#
loop_
_entity.id
_entity.type
_entity.pdbx_description
1 polymer ?
#
loop_
_entity_poly.entity_id
_entity_poly.type
_entity_poly.pdbx_seq_one_letter_code
_entity_poly.pdbx_strand_id
1 'polypeptide(L)'
;MANSITLFKKYIDLLDEVYQNASVTSALDGDMTLVQMGANTNEIVIPKISMDGLADYDRNGGYVHGDVTLTNETVKFNYDRGRKFTVDAMDNEETAGLAFGKLAAEFIRTKVVPEMDAFRFATYAGTTGISKATAGTLADGAAVLAALV
;
A
#
# COMPACT_ATOMS: atom_id res chain seq x y z
N MET A 1 17.85 -24.27 21.54
CA MET A 1 17.95 -23.26 20.47
C MET A 1 17.02 -22.11 20.84
N ALA A 2 17.57 -21.11 21.49
CA ALA A 2 16.83 -19.92 21.88
C ALA A 2 17.00 -18.88 20.75
N ASN A 3 16.19 -18.98 19.73
CA ASN A 3 16.17 -17.95 18.70
C ASN A 3 15.10 -16.93 19.01
N SER A 4 15.58 -15.78 19.31
CA SER A 4 14.88 -14.65 19.78
C SER A 4 13.93 -14.09 18.71
N ILE A 5 12.67 -14.35 18.89
CA ILE A 5 11.54 -13.68 18.25
C ILE A 5 11.67 -12.14 18.38
N THR A 6 12.38 -11.64 19.39
CA THR A 6 12.65 -10.22 19.64
C THR A 6 13.58 -9.57 18.60
N LEU A 7 14.53 -10.31 18.03
CA LEU A 7 15.37 -9.79 16.93
C LEU A 7 14.56 -9.59 15.65
N PHE A 8 13.63 -10.49 15.38
CA PHE A 8 12.78 -10.41 14.19
C PHE A 8 11.89 -9.16 14.18
N LYS A 9 11.33 -8.76 15.33
CA LYS A 9 10.54 -7.51 15.43
C LYS A 9 11.35 -6.25 15.12
N LYS A 10 12.59 -6.16 15.63
CA LYS A 10 13.46 -5.00 15.35
C LYS A 10 13.81 -4.84 13.87
N TYR A 11 13.98 -5.96 13.16
CA TYR A 11 14.25 -5.93 11.72
C TYR A 11 13.02 -5.52 10.90
N ILE A 12 11.83 -5.94 11.29
CA ILE A 12 10.59 -5.58 10.59
C ILE A 12 10.39 -4.06 10.65
N ASP A 13 10.53 -3.44 11.80
CA ASP A 13 10.34 -2.00 11.97
C ASP A 13 11.34 -1.20 11.11
N LEU A 14 12.61 -1.62 11.11
CA LEU A 14 13.65 -0.98 10.30
C LEU A 14 13.43 -1.16 8.79
N LEU A 15 12.96 -2.32 8.37
CA LEU A 15 12.69 -2.62 6.97
C LEU A 15 11.46 -1.87 6.47
N ASP A 16 10.45 -1.69 7.31
CA ASP A 16 9.26 -0.90 7.01
C ASP A 16 9.60 0.59 6.84
N GLU A 17 10.46 1.13 7.70
CA GLU A 17 10.97 2.50 7.57
C GLU A 17 11.73 2.72 6.24
N VAL A 18 12.58 1.78 5.85
CA VAL A 18 13.28 1.84 4.55
C VAL A 18 12.29 1.81 3.38
N TYR A 19 11.25 0.99 3.48
CA TYR A 19 10.20 0.92 2.47
C TYR A 19 9.43 2.24 2.37
N GLN A 20 8.93 2.76 3.48
CA GLN A 20 8.14 4.00 3.52
C GLN A 20 8.91 5.20 2.98
N ASN A 21 10.21 5.30 3.28
CA ASN A 21 11.05 6.39 2.80
C ASN A 21 11.39 6.30 1.30
N ALA A 22 11.36 5.10 0.72
CA ALA A 22 11.73 4.87 -0.68
C ALA A 22 10.51 4.76 -1.63
N SER A 23 9.33 4.41 -1.12
CA SER A 23 8.12 4.24 -1.93
C SER A 23 7.49 5.57 -2.33
N VAL A 24 7.23 5.74 -3.63
CA VAL A 24 6.50 6.91 -4.17
C VAL A 24 5.01 6.83 -3.85
N THR A 25 4.47 5.62 -3.72
CA THR A 25 3.04 5.39 -3.45
C THR A 25 2.70 5.39 -1.96
N SER A 26 3.66 5.55 -1.06
CA SER A 26 3.42 5.58 0.40
C SER A 26 2.46 6.71 0.83
N ALA A 27 2.44 7.83 0.10
CA ALA A 27 1.49 8.92 0.33
C ALA A 27 0.02 8.55 0.09
N LEU A 28 -0.23 7.42 -0.60
CA LEU A 28 -1.56 6.90 -0.89
C LEU A 28 -2.00 5.82 0.11
N ASP A 29 -1.17 5.52 1.09
CA ASP A 29 -1.52 4.55 2.13
C ASP A 29 -2.62 5.14 3.02
N GLY A 30 -3.72 4.40 3.13
CA GLY A 30 -4.88 4.79 3.93
C GLY A 30 -4.70 4.49 5.42
N ASP A 31 -5.60 5.03 6.23
CA ASP A 31 -5.65 4.73 7.65
C ASP A 31 -6.15 3.28 7.87
N MET A 32 -5.31 2.46 8.47
CA MET A 32 -5.59 1.06 8.77
C MET A 32 -6.36 0.85 10.07
N THR A 33 -6.67 1.89 10.81
CA THR A 33 -7.32 1.77 12.14
C THR A 33 -8.73 1.16 12.09
N LEU A 34 -9.43 1.35 11.00
CA LEU A 34 -10.78 0.83 10.78
C LEU A 34 -10.81 -0.53 10.06
N VAL A 35 -9.67 -1.01 9.61
CA VAL A 35 -9.57 -2.29 8.90
C VAL A 35 -9.58 -3.44 9.90
N GLN A 36 -10.47 -4.40 9.69
CA GLN A 36 -10.57 -5.60 10.51
C GLN A 36 -10.05 -6.83 9.76
N MET A 37 -9.45 -7.75 10.50
CA MET A 37 -9.07 -9.05 9.93
C MET A 37 -10.34 -9.81 9.52
N GLY A 38 -10.33 -10.40 8.33
CA GLY A 38 -11.40 -11.25 7.85
C GLY A 38 -11.44 -12.62 8.55
N ALA A 39 -12.38 -13.46 8.15
CA ALA A 39 -12.49 -14.83 8.66
C ALA A 39 -11.29 -15.71 8.27
N ASN A 40 -10.63 -15.39 7.16
CA ASN A 40 -9.43 -16.07 6.66
C ASN A 40 -8.21 -15.17 6.81
N THR A 41 -7.03 -15.77 6.91
CA THR A 41 -5.75 -15.05 7.14
C THR A 41 -5.36 -14.10 6.00
N ASN A 42 -5.91 -14.29 4.80
CA ASN A 42 -5.61 -13.52 3.61
C ASN A 42 -6.75 -12.55 3.21
N GLU A 43 -7.62 -12.22 4.14
CA GLU A 43 -8.76 -11.34 3.92
C GLU A 43 -8.76 -10.19 4.92
N ILE A 44 -9.15 -9.02 4.44
CA ILE A 44 -9.46 -7.86 5.28
C ILE A 44 -10.88 -7.42 5.01
N VAL A 45 -11.53 -6.89 6.04
CA VAL A 45 -12.88 -6.35 5.98
C VAL A 45 -12.82 -4.84 6.18
N ILE A 46 -13.35 -4.11 5.20
CA ILE A 46 -13.38 -2.65 5.18
C ILE A 46 -14.83 -2.21 5.35
N PRO A 47 -15.19 -1.54 6.46
CA PRO A 47 -16.52 -0.98 6.63
C PRO A 47 -16.70 0.24 5.71
N LYS A 48 -17.81 0.28 4.98
CA LYS A 48 -18.22 1.41 4.13
C LYS A 48 -19.54 1.97 4.64
N ILE A 49 -19.56 3.28 4.86
CA ILE A 49 -20.77 4.01 5.23
C ILE A 49 -21.20 4.86 4.04
N SER A 50 -22.45 4.72 3.66
CA SER A 50 -23.15 5.58 2.72
C SER A 50 -24.30 6.27 3.44
N MET A 51 -24.50 7.54 3.20
CA MET A 51 -25.57 8.33 3.79
C MET A 51 -26.11 9.33 2.79
N ASP A 52 -27.37 9.68 2.95
CA ASP A 52 -27.99 10.73 2.14
C ASP A 52 -27.37 12.09 2.44
N GLY A 53 -27.32 12.95 1.43
CA GLY A 53 -26.84 14.32 1.55
C GLY A 53 -27.84 15.23 2.26
N LEU A 54 -27.50 16.51 2.32
CA LEU A 54 -28.40 17.54 2.85
C LEU A 54 -29.62 17.69 1.94
N ALA A 55 -30.78 17.82 2.56
CA ALA A 55 -32.04 18.14 1.88
C ALA A 55 -32.55 19.52 2.32
N ASP A 56 -33.43 20.13 1.52
CA ASP A 56 -33.99 21.43 1.83
C ASP A 56 -34.88 21.33 3.08
N TYR A 57 -34.70 22.28 3.96
CA TYR A 57 -35.54 22.43 5.16
C TYR A 57 -36.82 23.18 4.82
N ASP A 58 -37.97 22.57 5.15
CA ASP A 58 -39.27 23.22 5.10
C ASP A 58 -39.74 23.60 6.52
N ARG A 59 -40.10 24.86 6.70
CA ARG A 59 -40.58 25.38 8.00
C ARG A 59 -41.81 24.65 8.52
N ASN A 60 -42.69 24.15 7.63
CA ASN A 60 -43.92 23.47 8.01
C ASN A 60 -43.78 21.95 8.01
N GLY A 61 -42.90 21.39 7.13
CA GLY A 61 -42.65 19.97 6.99
C GLY A 61 -41.50 19.46 7.87
N GLY A 62 -40.63 20.36 8.34
CA GLY A 62 -39.47 20.00 9.14
C GLY A 62 -38.28 19.48 8.32
N TYR A 63 -37.53 18.58 8.91
CA TYR A 63 -36.39 17.95 8.29
C TYR A 63 -36.80 16.69 7.52
N VAL A 64 -36.25 16.50 6.35
CA VAL A 64 -36.39 15.26 5.57
C VAL A 64 -35.57 14.15 6.23
N HIS A 65 -36.16 12.97 6.39
CA HIS A 65 -35.45 11.81 6.88
C HIS A 65 -34.47 11.31 5.82
N GLY A 66 -33.21 11.06 6.22
CA GLY A 66 -32.18 10.47 5.40
C GLY A 66 -31.88 9.04 5.83
N ASP A 67 -31.44 8.23 4.90
CA ASP A 67 -31.02 6.85 5.14
C ASP A 67 -29.50 6.76 5.33
N VAL A 68 -29.09 5.85 6.21
CA VAL A 68 -27.70 5.49 6.44
C VAL A 68 -27.53 3.99 6.19
N THR A 69 -26.62 3.64 5.30
CA THR A 69 -26.30 2.25 4.99
C THR A 69 -24.86 1.95 5.38
N LEU A 70 -24.68 0.95 6.24
CA LEU A 70 -23.37 0.41 6.59
C LEU A 70 -23.18 -0.93 5.88
N THR A 71 -22.16 -1.03 5.04
CA THR A 71 -21.79 -2.28 4.35
C THR A 71 -20.35 -2.63 4.64
N ASN A 72 -20.07 -3.92 4.73
CA ASN A 72 -18.71 -4.44 4.88
C ASN A 72 -18.24 -5.02 3.55
N GLU A 73 -17.13 -4.55 3.02
CA GLU A 73 -16.49 -5.12 1.85
C GLU A 73 -15.33 -6.01 2.28
N THR A 74 -15.34 -7.27 1.82
CA THR A 74 -14.23 -8.19 2.05
C THR A 74 -13.27 -8.16 0.87
N VAL A 75 -12.02 -7.77 1.13
CA VAL A 75 -10.95 -7.74 0.14
C VAL A 75 -9.97 -8.87 0.42
N LYS A 76 -9.67 -9.66 -0.62
CA LYS A 76 -8.69 -10.75 -0.57
C LYS A 76 -7.33 -10.26 -1.05
N PHE A 77 -6.29 -10.64 -0.32
CA PHE A 77 -4.93 -10.45 -0.79
C PHE A 77 -4.63 -11.45 -1.90
N ASN A 78 -4.23 -10.95 -3.04
CA ASN A 78 -3.93 -11.74 -4.24
C ASN A 78 -2.48 -11.58 -4.73
N TYR A 79 -1.64 -10.88 -3.96
CA TYR A 79 -0.25 -10.62 -4.29
C TYR A 79 0.64 -11.12 -3.16
N ASP A 80 1.33 -12.23 -3.41
CA ASP A 80 2.24 -12.87 -2.47
C ASP A 80 3.51 -13.28 -3.23
N ARG A 81 4.61 -12.56 -2.98
CA ARG A 81 5.91 -12.81 -3.58
C ARG A 81 7.02 -12.67 -2.56
N GLY A 82 7.96 -13.59 -2.61
CA GLY A 82 9.09 -13.58 -1.70
C GLY A 82 10.34 -14.17 -2.35
N ARG A 83 11.50 -13.86 -1.79
CA ARG A 83 12.77 -14.46 -2.13
C ARG A 83 13.57 -14.77 -0.87
N LYS A 84 14.16 -15.93 -0.81
CA LYS A 84 15.04 -16.34 0.28
C LYS A 84 16.50 -16.08 -0.13
N PHE A 85 17.24 -15.37 0.69
CA PHE A 85 18.70 -15.24 0.61
C PHE A 85 19.31 -15.97 1.81
N THR A 86 20.43 -16.61 1.59
CA THR A 86 21.21 -17.26 2.63
C THR A 86 22.60 -16.62 2.64
N VAL A 87 23.00 -16.10 3.77
CA VAL A 87 24.35 -15.58 4.00
C VAL A 87 25.01 -16.54 4.98
N ASP A 88 26.22 -17.00 4.67
CA ASP A 88 26.97 -17.88 5.57
C ASP A 88 27.34 -17.10 6.85
N ALA A 89 27.31 -17.78 7.99
CA ALA A 89 27.63 -17.16 9.26
C ALA A 89 29.08 -16.66 9.31
N MET A 90 30.02 -17.37 8.71
CA MET A 90 31.42 -16.98 8.61
C MET A 90 31.60 -15.72 7.76
N ASP A 91 30.97 -15.68 6.58
CA ASP A 91 31.02 -14.50 5.70
C ASP A 91 30.43 -13.27 6.37
N ASN A 92 29.35 -13.45 7.14
CA ASN A 92 28.73 -12.35 7.88
C ASN A 92 29.62 -11.86 9.04
N GLU A 93 30.34 -12.75 9.71
CA GLU A 93 31.26 -12.40 10.79
C GLU A 93 32.52 -11.70 10.25
N GLU A 94 33.08 -12.17 9.12
CA GLU A 94 34.20 -11.51 8.44
C GLU A 94 33.87 -10.09 7.96
N THR A 95 32.62 -9.83 7.61
CA THR A 95 32.11 -8.50 7.21
C THR A 95 31.57 -7.67 8.38
N ALA A 96 31.79 -8.10 9.62
CA ALA A 96 31.29 -7.45 10.83
C ALA A 96 29.76 -7.22 10.83
N GLY A 97 28.99 -8.14 10.27
CA GLY A 97 27.53 -8.07 10.19
C GLY A 97 26.98 -7.12 9.11
N LEU A 98 27.84 -6.45 8.37
CA LEU A 98 27.42 -5.48 7.35
C LEU A 98 26.76 -6.15 6.13
N ALA A 99 27.17 -7.39 5.80
CA ALA A 99 26.67 -8.09 4.63
C ALA A 99 25.15 -8.30 4.70
N PHE A 100 24.65 -8.81 5.80
CA PHE A 100 23.21 -9.06 5.99
C PHE A 100 22.41 -7.77 6.07
N GLY A 101 22.87 -6.78 6.84
CA GLY A 101 22.14 -5.51 7.01
C GLY A 101 22.03 -4.72 5.70
N LYS A 102 23.14 -4.61 4.96
CA LYS A 102 23.13 -3.96 3.64
C LYS A 102 22.31 -4.72 2.60
N LEU A 103 22.41 -6.06 2.59
CA LEU A 103 21.65 -6.88 1.65
C LEU A 103 20.14 -6.67 1.81
N ALA A 104 19.63 -6.70 3.03
CA ALA A 104 18.21 -6.53 3.30
C ALA A 104 17.71 -5.13 2.89
N ALA A 105 18.37 -4.08 3.33
CA ALA A 105 17.98 -2.70 3.01
C ALA A 105 18.07 -2.41 1.51
N GLU A 106 19.15 -2.84 0.86
CA GLU A 106 19.34 -2.62 -0.58
C GLU A 106 18.35 -3.44 -1.42
N PHE A 107 18.02 -4.67 -1.00
CA PHE A 107 17.01 -5.48 -1.67
C PHE A 107 15.63 -4.83 -1.60
N ILE A 108 15.23 -4.30 -0.44
CA ILE A 108 13.96 -3.59 -0.30
C ILE A 108 13.94 -2.38 -1.21
N ARG A 109 14.95 -1.51 -1.12
CA ARG A 109 15.02 -0.27 -1.88
C ARG A 109 15.06 -0.49 -3.40
N THR A 110 15.78 -1.51 -3.87
CA THR A 110 16.02 -1.70 -5.32
C THR A 110 15.08 -2.69 -5.99
N LYS A 111 14.46 -3.59 -5.23
CA LYS A 111 13.62 -4.67 -5.78
C LYS A 111 12.19 -4.63 -5.26
N VAL A 112 12.00 -4.56 -3.95
CA VAL A 112 10.66 -4.62 -3.36
C VAL A 112 9.87 -3.35 -3.64
N VAL A 113 10.47 -2.18 -3.38
CA VAL A 113 9.81 -0.88 -3.57
C VAL A 113 9.36 -0.65 -5.01
N PRO A 114 10.23 -0.78 -6.03
CA PRO A 114 9.80 -0.57 -7.42
C PRO A 114 8.73 -1.58 -7.88
N GLU A 115 8.81 -2.82 -7.41
CA GLU A 115 7.82 -3.84 -7.75
C GLU A 115 6.46 -3.53 -7.12
N MET A 116 6.44 -3.11 -5.85
CA MET A 116 5.21 -2.75 -5.15
C MET A 116 4.58 -1.47 -5.73
N ASP A 117 5.39 -0.46 -6.04
CA ASP A 117 4.89 0.76 -6.67
C ASP A 117 4.30 0.47 -8.06
N ALA A 118 4.98 -0.35 -8.86
CA ALA A 118 4.48 -0.77 -10.17
C ALA A 118 3.16 -1.56 -10.05
N PHE A 119 3.06 -2.46 -9.08
CA PHE A 119 1.82 -3.21 -8.81
C PHE A 119 0.68 -2.28 -8.39
N ARG A 120 0.92 -1.33 -7.50
CA ARG A 120 -0.08 -0.35 -7.05
C ARG A 120 -0.56 0.51 -8.22
N PHE A 121 0.34 1.08 -9.02
CA PHE A 121 -0.05 1.85 -10.22
C PHE A 121 -0.84 1.02 -11.22
N ALA A 122 -0.44 -0.22 -11.48
CA ALA A 122 -1.19 -1.13 -12.35
C ALA A 122 -2.59 -1.42 -11.81
N THR A 123 -2.73 -1.62 -10.51
CA THR A 123 -4.01 -1.83 -9.84
C THR A 123 -4.90 -0.59 -9.95
N TYR A 124 -4.38 0.60 -9.66
CA TYR A 124 -5.13 1.85 -9.80
C TYR A 124 -5.55 2.09 -11.25
N ALA A 125 -4.65 1.85 -12.20
CA ALA A 125 -4.97 1.94 -13.63
C ALA A 125 -6.01 0.90 -14.07
N GLY A 126 -6.10 -0.26 -13.40
CA GLY A 126 -7.09 -1.31 -13.65
C GLY A 126 -8.46 -1.06 -13.00
N THR A 127 -8.53 -0.23 -11.96
CA THR A 127 -9.74 -0.05 -11.15
C THR A 127 -10.81 0.75 -11.91
N THR A 128 -12.06 0.26 -11.82
CA THR A 128 -13.23 0.95 -12.39
C THR A 128 -13.57 2.18 -11.55
N GLY A 129 -13.94 3.28 -12.20
CA GLY A 129 -14.33 4.53 -11.52
C GLY A 129 -13.17 5.51 -11.34
N ILE A 130 -11.93 5.10 -11.56
CA ILE A 130 -10.80 6.01 -11.62
C ILE A 130 -10.72 6.61 -13.02
N SER A 131 -10.76 7.94 -13.10
CA SER A 131 -10.57 8.66 -14.38
C SER A 131 -9.15 8.43 -14.90
N LYS A 132 -9.05 8.01 -16.14
CA LYS A 132 -7.77 7.73 -16.81
C LYS A 132 -7.60 8.68 -17.96
N ALA A 133 -6.49 9.38 -18.01
CA ALA A 133 -6.10 10.09 -19.22
C ALA A 133 -5.71 9.04 -20.29
N THR A 134 -6.23 9.20 -21.49
CA THR A 134 -5.79 8.39 -22.63
C THR A 134 -4.32 8.68 -22.88
N ALA A 135 -3.50 7.65 -23.00
CA ALA A 135 -2.09 7.81 -23.31
C ALA A 135 -1.95 8.58 -24.62
N GLY A 136 -1.45 9.81 -24.52
CA GLY A 136 -1.06 10.60 -25.69
C GLY A 136 0.29 10.13 -26.20
N THR A 137 0.52 10.26 -27.50
CA THR A 137 1.85 10.04 -28.07
C THR A 137 2.74 11.22 -27.69
N LEU A 138 3.64 11.01 -26.74
CA LEU A 138 4.66 12.00 -26.37
C LEU A 138 5.82 11.90 -27.36
N ALA A 139 5.72 12.62 -28.48
CA ALA A 139 6.68 12.53 -29.57
C ALA A 139 8.02 13.21 -29.24
N ASP A 140 7.99 14.26 -28.43
CA ASP A 140 9.16 15.04 -28.01
C ASP A 140 9.01 15.69 -26.63
N GLY A 141 10.05 16.38 -26.18
CA GLY A 141 10.04 17.06 -24.86
C GLY A 141 9.00 18.18 -24.76
N ALA A 142 8.61 18.80 -25.86
CA ALA A 142 7.57 19.83 -25.87
C ALA A 142 6.19 19.21 -25.63
N ALA A 143 5.92 18.03 -26.19
CA ALA A 143 4.70 17.26 -25.96
C ALA A 143 4.60 16.80 -24.51
N VAL A 144 5.72 16.45 -23.85
CA VAL A 144 5.77 16.12 -22.42
C VAL A 144 5.40 17.35 -21.59
N LEU A 145 5.97 18.52 -21.88
CA LEU A 145 5.67 19.75 -21.15
C LEU A 145 4.19 20.17 -21.32
N ALA A 146 3.65 20.03 -22.53
CA ALA A 146 2.24 20.34 -22.80
C ALA A 146 1.26 19.38 -22.08
N ALA A 147 1.66 18.16 -21.80
CA ALA A 147 0.84 17.20 -21.05
C ALA A 147 0.87 17.41 -19.53
N LEU A 148 1.81 18.21 -19.02
CA LEU A 148 1.97 18.53 -17.58
C LEU A 148 1.26 19.83 -17.17
N VAL A 149 0.76 20.59 -18.10
CA VAL A 149 0.00 21.84 -17.89
C VAL A 149 -1.50 21.60 -18.05
#